data_2393106003c7daef5c697bb3b5c0cb8c
#
_entry.id   2393106003c7daef5c697bb3b5c0cb8c
#
_cell.length_a   1.000
_cell.length_b   1.000
_cell.length_c   1.000
_cell.angle_alpha   90.00
_cell.angle_beta   90.00
_cell.angle_gamma   90.00
#
_symmetry.space_group_name_H-M   'P 1'
#
loop_
_entity.id
_entity.type
_entity.pdbx_description
1 polymer ?
#
loop_
_entity_poly.entity_id
_entity_poly.type
_entity_poly.pdbx_seq_one_letter_code
_entity_poly.pdbx_strand_id
1 'polypeptide(L)'
;MEDKNVQKLLDMLFGMIDEAKGATFSSEKCVINRDEALDLLDEIRNKLPGELTKAQELMKSKEQYVDKANHEVRRMLDQAQDEAKRLREQAQAEANRML
;
A
#
# COMPACT_ATOMS: atom_id res chain seq x y z
N MET A 1 -3.50 3.52 25.40
CA MET A 1 -4.70 3.71 24.58
C MET A 1 -4.37 3.46 23.14
N GLU A 2 -5.02 2.50 22.56
CA GLU A 2 -4.84 2.25 21.14
C GLU A 2 -5.52 3.36 20.34
N ASP A 3 -4.77 3.98 19.44
CA ASP A 3 -5.34 4.87 18.45
C ASP A 3 -6.17 4.04 17.48
N LYS A 4 -7.45 4.32 17.44
CA LYS A 4 -8.35 3.65 16.51
C LYS A 4 -8.23 4.31 15.14
N ASN A 5 -7.84 3.52 14.15
CA ASN A 5 -7.81 4.01 12.77
C ASN A 5 -9.22 4.05 12.18
N VAL A 6 -9.35 4.61 10.98
CA VAL A 6 -10.65 4.74 10.31
C VAL A 6 -11.30 3.38 10.08
N GLN A 7 -10.51 2.37 9.69
CA GLN A 7 -11.03 1.02 9.47
C GLN A 7 -11.69 0.46 10.74
N LYS A 8 -11.02 0.61 11.87
CA LYS A 8 -11.53 0.12 13.14
C LYS A 8 -12.80 0.87 13.57
N LEU A 9 -12.82 2.20 13.35
CA LEU A 9 -14.01 3.01 13.65
C LEU A 9 -15.20 2.61 12.79
N LEU A 10 -14.97 2.33 11.50
CA LEU A 10 -16.01 1.85 10.60
C LEU A 10 -16.52 0.48 11.02
N ASP A 11 -15.62 -0.42 11.44
CA ASP A 11 -16.00 -1.74 11.95
C ASP A 11 -16.87 -1.62 13.21
N MET A 12 -16.54 -0.68 14.09
CA MET A 12 -17.33 -0.42 15.29
C MET A 12 -18.72 0.10 14.95
N LEU A 13 -18.81 1.01 13.98
CA LEU A 13 -20.10 1.53 13.54
C LEU A 13 -20.93 0.44 12.86
N PHE A 14 -20.30 -0.37 12.01
CA PHE A 14 -20.95 -1.49 11.36
C PHE A 14 -21.51 -2.47 12.40
N GLY A 15 -20.69 -2.83 13.39
CA GLY A 15 -21.13 -3.73 14.47
C GLY A 15 -22.29 -3.17 15.28
N MET A 16 -22.25 -1.87 15.55
CA MET A 16 -23.33 -1.20 16.27
C MET A 16 -24.67 -1.33 15.54
N ILE A 17 -24.64 -1.12 14.24
CA ILE A 17 -25.86 -1.21 13.40
C ILE A 17 -26.30 -2.66 13.24
N ASP A 18 -25.35 -3.57 12.99
CA ASP A 18 -25.64 -4.98 12.76
C ASP A 18 -26.24 -5.67 14.00
N GLU A 19 -25.75 -5.31 15.17
CA GLU A 19 -26.20 -5.86 16.45
C GLU A 19 -27.40 -5.11 17.05
N ALA A 20 -27.80 -4.00 16.43
CA ALA A 20 -28.89 -3.20 16.96
C ALA A 20 -30.23 -3.94 16.91
N LYS A 21 -31.05 -3.70 17.88
CA LYS A 21 -32.38 -4.27 17.92
C LYS A 21 -33.21 -3.69 16.79
N GLY A 22 -34.01 -4.54 16.15
CA GLY A 22 -34.94 -4.10 15.14
C GLY A 22 -35.98 -3.15 15.74
N ALA A 23 -36.43 -2.20 14.91
CA ALA A 23 -37.55 -1.36 15.31
C ALA A 23 -38.84 -2.19 15.36
N THR A 24 -39.78 -1.76 16.20
CA THR A 24 -41.06 -2.40 16.32
C THR A 24 -41.75 -2.46 14.95
N PHE A 25 -42.15 -3.62 14.52
CA PHE A 25 -42.86 -3.86 13.25
C PHE A 25 -42.04 -3.74 11.98
N SER A 26 -40.69 -3.64 12.07
CA SER A 26 -39.87 -3.59 10.85
C SER A 26 -38.51 -4.24 11.08
N SER A 27 -38.15 -5.18 10.20
CA SER A 27 -36.81 -5.76 10.18
C SER A 27 -35.82 -4.88 9.41
N GLU A 28 -36.34 -3.93 8.64
CA GLU A 28 -35.48 -3.01 7.86
C GLU A 28 -34.98 -1.82 8.68
N LYS A 29 -35.58 -1.58 9.84
CA LYS A 29 -35.24 -0.47 10.70
C LYS A 29 -34.66 -0.98 12.00
N CYS A 30 -33.71 -0.25 12.54
CA CYS A 30 -33.09 -0.60 13.82
C CYS A 30 -32.98 0.61 14.72
N VAL A 31 -32.80 0.34 16.01
CA VAL A 31 -32.63 1.39 17.02
C VAL A 31 -31.16 1.40 17.44
N ILE A 32 -30.49 2.53 17.27
CA ILE A 32 -29.11 2.73 17.69
C ILE A 32 -29.00 3.97 18.57
N ASN A 33 -27.94 4.04 19.36
CA ASN A 33 -27.65 5.22 20.15
C ASN A 33 -27.12 6.32 19.21
N ARG A 34 -27.90 7.39 19.05
CA ARG A 34 -27.57 8.48 18.16
C ARG A 34 -26.21 9.11 18.50
N ASP A 35 -25.98 9.39 19.79
CA ASP A 35 -24.78 10.07 20.23
C ASP A 35 -23.53 9.23 19.98
N GLU A 36 -23.58 7.92 20.24
CA GLU A 36 -22.47 7.03 19.94
C GLU A 36 -22.18 6.97 18.43
N ALA A 37 -23.22 6.87 17.64
CA ALA A 37 -23.07 6.84 16.18
C ALA A 37 -22.45 8.14 15.65
N LEU A 38 -22.94 9.27 16.14
CA LEU A 38 -22.41 10.57 15.74
C LEU A 38 -20.97 10.78 16.20
N ASP A 39 -20.61 10.31 17.38
CA ASP A 39 -19.25 10.37 17.91
C ASP A 39 -18.29 9.57 17.03
N LEU A 40 -18.69 8.35 16.64
CA LEU A 40 -17.89 7.52 15.75
C LEU A 40 -17.70 8.17 14.38
N LEU A 41 -18.77 8.73 13.82
CA LEU A 41 -18.69 9.42 12.54
C LEU A 41 -17.81 10.65 12.61
N ASP A 42 -17.86 11.39 13.71
CA ASP A 42 -17.04 12.57 13.92
C ASP A 42 -15.55 12.22 14.03
N GLU A 43 -15.22 11.13 14.74
CA GLU A 43 -13.85 10.64 14.80
C GLU A 43 -13.34 10.21 13.44
N ILE A 44 -14.17 9.52 12.65
CA ILE A 44 -13.84 9.11 11.29
C ILE A 44 -13.53 10.34 10.44
N ARG A 45 -14.42 11.34 10.50
CA ARG A 45 -14.26 12.57 9.73
C ARG A 45 -12.95 13.28 10.06
N ASN A 46 -12.58 13.29 11.34
CA ASN A 46 -11.38 13.97 11.80
C ASN A 46 -10.09 13.21 11.47
N LYS A 47 -10.15 11.88 11.44
CA LYS A 47 -8.97 11.04 11.18
C LYS A 47 -8.72 10.74 9.71
N LEU A 48 -9.77 10.76 8.90
CA LEU A 48 -9.70 10.35 7.51
C LEU A 48 -8.66 11.14 6.70
N PRO A 49 -8.59 12.49 6.78
CA PRO A 49 -7.60 13.23 6.00
C PRO A 49 -6.16 12.82 6.31
N GLY A 50 -5.84 12.61 7.59
CA GLY A 50 -4.50 12.18 8.01
C GLY A 50 -4.13 10.79 7.49
N GLU A 51 -5.08 9.87 7.53
CA GLU A 51 -4.85 8.51 7.03
C GLU A 51 -4.69 8.49 5.51
N LEU A 52 -5.44 9.31 4.79
CA LEU A 52 -5.29 9.44 3.34
C LEU A 52 -3.91 9.99 2.98
N THR A 53 -3.43 10.99 3.73
CA THR A 53 -2.10 11.55 3.52
C THR A 53 -1.02 10.49 3.74
N LYS A 54 -1.13 9.73 4.82
CA LYS A 54 -0.18 8.64 5.11
C LYS A 54 -0.18 7.58 4.01
N ALA A 55 -1.36 7.21 3.51
CA ALA A 55 -1.48 6.24 2.44
C ALA A 55 -0.82 6.75 1.15
N GLN A 56 -1.02 8.02 0.82
CA GLN A 56 -0.40 8.65 -0.35
C GLN A 56 1.12 8.69 -0.23
N GLU A 57 1.64 9.03 0.95
CA GLU A 57 3.08 9.02 1.21
C GLU A 57 3.67 7.63 1.09
N LEU A 58 2.97 6.62 1.58
CA LEU A 58 3.40 5.23 1.48
C LEU A 58 3.45 4.77 0.01
N MET A 59 2.43 5.11 -0.77
CA MET A 59 2.40 4.78 -2.19
C MET A 59 3.54 5.44 -2.94
N LYS A 60 3.83 6.70 -2.63
CA LYS A 60 4.95 7.44 -3.24
C LYS A 60 6.28 6.79 -2.89
N SER A 61 6.48 6.41 -1.63
CA SER A 61 7.69 5.73 -1.18
C SER A 61 7.88 4.40 -1.89
N LYS A 62 6.79 3.65 -2.08
CA LYS A 62 6.81 2.39 -2.79
C LYS A 62 7.21 2.57 -4.25
N GLU A 63 6.67 3.58 -4.93
CA GLU A 63 7.03 3.90 -6.31
C GLU A 63 8.51 4.24 -6.44
N GLN A 64 9.04 5.06 -5.53
CA GLN A 64 10.45 5.42 -5.50
C GLN A 64 11.34 4.19 -5.29
N TYR A 65 10.93 3.30 -4.42
CA TYR A 65 11.65 2.06 -4.16
C TYR A 65 11.70 1.18 -5.42
N VAL A 66 10.58 1.02 -6.09
CA VAL A 66 10.48 0.23 -7.32
C VAL A 66 11.35 0.85 -8.44
N ASP A 67 11.31 2.17 -8.58
CA ASP A 67 12.12 2.87 -9.57
C ASP A 67 13.63 2.66 -9.34
N LYS A 68 14.06 2.78 -8.09
CA LYS A 68 15.46 2.53 -7.73
C LYS A 68 15.88 1.10 -8.02
N ALA A 69 15.00 0.14 -7.70
CA ALA A 69 15.26 -1.28 -7.98
C ALA A 69 15.39 -1.53 -9.48
N ASN A 70 14.53 -0.91 -10.29
CA ASN A 70 14.58 -1.03 -11.74
C ASN A 70 15.84 -0.42 -12.33
N HIS A 71 16.29 0.73 -11.82
CA HIS A 71 17.55 1.35 -12.23
C HIS A 71 18.74 0.45 -11.92
N GLU A 72 18.73 -0.15 -10.75
CA GLU A 72 19.80 -1.06 -10.34
C GLU A 72 19.87 -2.30 -11.23
N VAL A 73 18.72 -2.87 -11.56
CA VAL A 73 18.66 -4.02 -12.46
C VAL A 73 19.20 -3.66 -13.84
N ARG A 74 18.84 -2.50 -14.39
CA ARG A 74 19.37 -2.03 -15.68
C ARG A 74 20.87 -1.87 -15.63
N ARG A 75 21.38 -1.26 -14.58
CA ARG A 75 22.83 -1.07 -14.39
C ARG A 75 23.56 -2.41 -14.37
N MET A 76 23.02 -3.37 -13.66
CA MET A 76 23.60 -4.72 -13.59
C MET A 76 23.57 -5.41 -14.94
N LEU A 77 22.48 -5.28 -15.68
CA LEU A 77 22.38 -5.85 -17.03
C LEU A 77 23.38 -5.22 -17.99
N ASP A 78 23.52 -3.90 -17.96
CA ASP A 78 24.47 -3.18 -18.79
C ASP A 78 25.92 -3.62 -18.50
N GLN A 79 26.26 -3.75 -17.21
CA GLN A 79 27.57 -4.24 -16.81
C GLN A 79 27.82 -5.67 -17.28
N ALA A 80 26.81 -6.53 -17.15
CA ALA A 80 26.94 -7.91 -17.59
C ALA A 80 27.15 -8.00 -19.10
N GLN A 81 26.43 -7.19 -19.87
CA GLN A 81 26.59 -7.15 -21.33
C GLN A 81 27.97 -6.64 -21.75
N ASP A 82 28.45 -5.59 -21.09
CA ASP A 82 29.80 -5.03 -21.36
C ASP A 82 30.86 -6.05 -21.04
N GLU A 83 30.73 -6.76 -19.93
CA GLU A 83 31.70 -7.79 -19.55
C GLU A 83 31.68 -8.97 -20.50
N ALA A 84 30.50 -9.40 -20.92
CA ALA A 84 30.35 -10.47 -21.91
C ALA A 84 31.00 -10.08 -23.26
N LYS A 85 30.82 -8.83 -23.67
CA LYS A 85 31.43 -8.31 -24.90
C LYS A 85 32.96 -8.31 -24.78
N ARG A 86 33.47 -7.84 -23.66
CA ARG A 86 34.92 -7.81 -23.41
C ARG A 86 35.53 -9.21 -23.43
N LEU A 87 34.86 -10.16 -22.81
CA LEU A 87 35.32 -11.56 -22.79
C LEU A 87 35.33 -12.17 -24.19
N ARG A 88 34.33 -11.88 -25.02
CA ARG A 88 34.27 -12.35 -26.40
C ARG A 88 35.42 -11.75 -27.23
N GLU A 89 35.69 -10.47 -27.05
CA GLU A 89 36.79 -9.79 -27.75
C GLU A 89 38.13 -10.36 -27.33
N GLN A 90 38.34 -10.67 -26.07
CA GLN A 90 39.57 -11.33 -25.58
C GLN A 90 39.73 -12.71 -26.18
N ALA A 91 38.68 -13.49 -26.20
CA ALA A 91 38.70 -14.84 -26.76
C ALA A 91 39.05 -14.81 -28.26
N GLN A 92 38.47 -13.84 -28.98
CA GLN A 92 38.75 -13.64 -30.40
C GLN A 92 40.20 -13.28 -30.63
N ALA A 93 40.73 -12.36 -29.82
CA ALA A 93 42.14 -11.95 -29.92
C ALA A 93 43.09 -13.10 -29.64
N GLU A 94 42.80 -13.92 -28.66
CA GLU A 94 43.63 -15.08 -28.34
C GLU A 94 43.56 -16.14 -29.46
N ALA A 95 42.41 -16.39 -30.01
CA ALA A 95 42.25 -17.29 -31.16
C ALA A 95 43.05 -16.81 -32.34
N ASN A 96 43.05 -15.51 -32.63
CA ASN A 96 43.85 -14.92 -33.71
C ASN A 96 45.35 -15.02 -33.50
N ARG A 97 45.80 -15.00 -32.25
CA ARG A 97 47.23 -15.19 -31.92
C ARG A 97 47.68 -16.62 -32.15
N MET A 98 46.84 -17.56 -31.95
CA MET A 98 47.16 -18.98 -32.08
C MET A 98 47.28 -19.43 -33.52
N LEU A 99 46.79 -18.67 -34.45
CA LEU A 99 46.95 -18.93 -35.87
C LEU A 99 48.35 -18.49 -36.38
#